data_0f105794560dd96b51b568137cc5bc62
#
_entry.id   0f105794560dd96b51b568137cc5bc62
#
_cell.length_a   1.000
_cell.length_b   1.000
_cell.length_c   1.000
_cell.angle_alpha   90.00
_cell.angle_beta   90.00
_cell.angle_gamma   90.00
#
_symmetry.space_group_name_H-M   'P 1'
#
loop_
_entity.id
_entity.type
_entity.pdbx_description
1 polymer ?
#
loop_
_entity_poly.entity_id
_entity_poly.type
_entity_poly.pdbx_seq_one_letter_code
_entity_poly.pdbx_strand_id
1 'polypeptide(L)'
;IASFYRGLKENGIEERPEYMIQAKYHDPKSAGRATKELLELNDKPTCIFYPDDVSLLGGYTSIQEAGLRVPEDISIVGYDGVEISRMFRPMMTTYIQDSKTLGTKAAQLLIERIEEPKLFIPQQISVQGEIQKGMTLAEAKK
;
A
#
# COMPACT_ATOMS: atom_id res chain seq x y z
N ILE A 1 -2.10 8.99 -4.48
CA ILE A 1 -1.58 10.15 -3.71
C ILE A 1 -2.74 11.00 -3.22
N ALA A 2 -3.64 11.52 -4.09
CA ALA A 2 -4.75 12.40 -3.67
C ALA A 2 -5.65 11.79 -2.58
N SER A 3 -5.99 10.50 -2.68
CA SER A 3 -6.79 9.79 -1.67
C SER A 3 -6.07 9.66 -0.32
N PHE A 4 -4.74 9.52 -0.34
CA PHE A 4 -3.93 9.49 0.88
C PHE A 4 -3.98 10.83 1.62
N TYR A 5 -3.72 11.94 0.92
CA TYR A 5 -3.84 13.29 1.51
C TYR A 5 -5.24 13.58 2.03
N ARG A 6 -6.27 13.17 1.29
CA ARG A 6 -7.65 13.28 1.76
C ARG A 6 -7.86 12.54 3.07
N GLY A 7 -7.34 11.31 3.18
CA GLY A 7 -7.42 10.51 4.39
C GLY A 7 -6.72 11.16 5.59
N LEU A 8 -5.53 11.75 5.40
CA LEU A 8 -4.84 12.51 6.45
C LEU A 8 -5.71 13.68 6.94
N LYS A 9 -6.21 14.47 6.00
CA LYS A 9 -7.04 15.65 6.31
C LYS A 9 -8.34 15.29 7.04
N GLU A 10 -9.05 14.26 6.60
CA GLU A 10 -10.30 13.78 7.22
C GLU A 10 -10.08 13.28 8.65
N ASN A 11 -8.87 12.86 8.99
CA ASN A 11 -8.50 12.40 10.33
C ASN A 11 -7.69 13.43 11.15
N GLY A 12 -7.58 14.66 10.68
CA GLY A 12 -6.87 15.74 11.39
C GLY A 12 -5.36 15.52 11.49
N ILE A 13 -4.78 14.72 10.60
CA ILE A 13 -3.34 14.46 10.54
C ILE A 13 -2.70 15.48 9.61
N GLU A 14 -1.67 16.15 10.11
CA GLU A 14 -0.93 17.17 9.34
C GLU A 14 -0.20 16.53 8.15
N GLU A 15 -0.31 17.19 7.00
CA GLU A 15 0.45 16.80 5.81
C GLU A 15 1.90 17.26 5.97
N ARG A 16 2.83 16.31 5.81
CA ARG A 16 4.27 16.56 5.87
C ARG A 16 4.91 16.15 4.55
N PRO A 17 5.27 17.11 3.72
CA PRO A 17 5.89 16.83 2.41
C PRO A 17 7.15 15.99 2.49
N GLU A 18 7.94 16.15 3.57
CA GLU A 18 9.15 15.37 3.84
C GLU A 18 8.92 13.88 4.06
N TYR A 19 7.66 13.47 4.37
CA TYR A 19 7.28 12.07 4.50
C TYR A 19 6.89 11.42 3.16
N MET A 20 6.85 12.22 2.08
CA MET A 20 6.47 11.75 0.75
C MET A 20 7.72 11.54 -0.11
N ILE A 21 8.35 10.38 0.06
CA ILE A 21 9.56 10.04 -0.70
C ILE A 21 9.19 9.22 -1.92
N GLN A 22 9.70 9.64 -3.08
CA GLN A 22 9.47 8.93 -4.33
C GLN A 22 10.35 7.69 -4.42
N ALA A 23 9.72 6.54 -4.64
CA ALA A 23 10.41 5.28 -4.91
C ALA A 23 9.87 4.65 -6.20
N LYS A 24 10.67 3.77 -6.79
CA LYS A 24 10.24 3.01 -7.96
C LYS A 24 9.22 1.93 -7.52
N TYR A 25 8.08 1.90 -8.22
CA TYR A 25 7.02 0.94 -7.95
C TYR A 25 7.51 -0.51 -8.12
N HIS A 26 7.09 -1.41 -7.26
CA HIS A 26 7.39 -2.84 -7.29
C HIS A 26 8.90 -3.16 -7.23
N ASP A 27 9.70 -2.26 -6.62
CA ASP A 27 11.14 -2.39 -6.46
C ASP A 27 11.54 -2.32 -4.98
N PRO A 28 11.78 -3.47 -4.33
CA PRO A 28 12.15 -3.52 -2.91
C PRO A 28 13.41 -2.72 -2.58
N LYS A 29 14.40 -2.68 -3.50
CA LYS A 29 15.65 -1.95 -3.26
C LYS A 29 15.40 -0.44 -3.24
N SER A 30 14.54 0.04 -4.14
CA SER A 30 14.17 1.46 -4.19
C SER A 30 13.35 1.85 -2.96
N ALA A 31 12.39 1.01 -2.58
CA ALA A 31 11.58 1.21 -1.38
C ALA A 31 12.44 1.18 -0.09
N GLY A 32 13.41 0.28 -0.02
CA GLY A 32 14.34 0.22 1.10
C GLY A 32 15.18 1.49 1.26
N ARG A 33 15.68 2.07 0.15
CA ARG A 33 16.40 3.37 0.19
C ARG A 33 15.48 4.49 0.69
N ALA A 34 14.27 4.60 0.13
CA ALA A 34 13.30 5.59 0.56
C ALA A 34 12.93 5.44 2.05
N THR A 35 12.84 4.20 2.54
CA THR A 35 12.62 3.94 3.96
C THR A 35 13.78 4.44 4.82
N LYS A 36 15.04 4.20 4.42
CA LYS A 36 16.21 4.72 5.14
C LYS A 36 16.19 6.24 5.23
N GLU A 37 15.84 6.94 4.14
CA GLU A 37 15.68 8.40 4.14
C GLU A 37 14.62 8.86 5.16
N LEU A 38 13.46 8.17 5.25
CA LEU A 38 12.43 8.47 6.26
C LEU A 38 12.95 8.24 7.70
N LEU A 39 13.75 7.19 7.90
CA LEU A 39 14.30 6.87 9.21
C LEU A 39 15.45 7.80 9.64
N GLU A 40 16.04 8.57 8.73
CA GLU A 40 17.06 9.58 9.00
C GLU A 40 16.48 10.96 9.39
N LEU A 41 15.17 11.17 9.19
CA LEU A 41 14.51 12.40 9.61
C LEU A 41 14.58 12.60 11.13
N ASN A 42 14.71 13.84 11.58
CA ASN A 42 14.69 14.19 13.01
C ASN A 42 13.35 13.79 13.66
N ASP A 43 12.25 14.09 12.96
CA ASP A 43 10.91 13.67 13.35
C ASP A 43 10.48 12.55 12.41
N LYS A 44 10.58 11.32 12.87
CA LYS A 44 10.32 10.12 12.06
C LYS A 44 8.84 9.81 11.99
N PRO A 45 8.33 9.29 10.86
CA PRO A 45 6.97 8.81 10.81
C PRO A 45 6.78 7.61 11.74
N THR A 46 5.63 7.52 12.41
CA THR A 46 5.26 6.36 13.23
C THR A 46 4.64 5.23 12.41
N CYS A 47 4.27 5.52 11.17
CA CYS A 47 3.73 4.55 10.22
C CYS A 47 4.16 4.89 8.80
N ILE A 48 4.55 3.87 8.03
CA ILE A 48 4.86 4.01 6.60
C ILE A 48 3.84 3.20 5.79
N PHE A 49 3.19 3.88 4.84
CA PHE A 49 2.33 3.26 3.83
C PHE A 49 3.13 3.01 2.55
N TYR A 50 3.19 1.75 2.13
CA TYR A 50 3.83 1.34 0.89
C TYR A 50 2.81 1.19 -0.24
N PRO A 51 3.18 1.55 -1.48
CA PRO A 51 2.26 1.49 -2.62
C PRO A 51 1.91 0.06 -3.04
N ASP A 52 2.68 -0.93 -2.61
CA ASP A 52 2.47 -2.35 -2.86
C ASP A 52 3.19 -3.23 -1.81
N ASP A 53 2.80 -4.50 -1.69
CA ASP A 53 3.35 -5.44 -0.71
C ASP A 53 4.80 -5.84 -1.01
N VAL A 54 5.24 -5.79 -2.27
CA VAL A 54 6.62 -6.11 -2.67
C VAL A 54 7.56 -4.97 -2.25
N SER A 55 7.15 -3.73 -2.42
CA SER A 55 7.87 -2.55 -1.92
C SER A 55 7.97 -2.57 -0.39
N LEU A 56 6.91 -3.00 0.31
CA LEU A 56 6.91 -3.15 1.77
C LEU A 56 8.01 -4.10 2.25
N LEU A 57 8.30 -5.19 1.53
CA LEU A 57 9.40 -6.12 1.91
C LEU A 57 10.75 -5.42 1.98
N GLY A 58 11.05 -4.55 1.01
CA GLY A 58 12.28 -3.76 1.00
C GLY A 58 12.35 -2.76 2.16
N GLY A 59 11.24 -2.10 2.43
CA GLY A 59 11.11 -1.20 3.57
C GLY A 59 11.29 -1.92 4.90
N TYR A 60 10.62 -3.05 5.09
CA TYR A 60 10.76 -3.88 6.30
C TYR A 60 12.21 -4.28 6.55
N THR A 61 12.92 -4.72 5.52
CA THR A 61 14.33 -5.07 5.63
C THR A 61 15.16 -3.87 6.14
N SER A 62 14.92 -2.68 5.58
CA SER A 62 15.63 -1.46 6.01
C SER A 62 15.30 -1.04 7.45
N ILE A 63 14.06 -1.24 7.89
CA ILE A 63 13.65 -1.02 9.29
C ILE A 63 14.39 -1.97 10.22
N GLN A 64 14.49 -3.25 9.87
CA GLN A 64 15.24 -4.24 10.66
C GLN A 64 16.74 -3.92 10.70
N GLU A 65 17.35 -3.51 9.57
CA GLU A 65 18.74 -3.08 9.51
C GLU A 65 19.03 -1.86 10.40
N ALA A 66 18.02 -0.99 10.60
CA ALA A 66 18.10 0.13 11.53
C ALA A 66 17.88 -0.27 13.00
N GLY A 67 17.67 -1.56 13.30
CA GLY A 67 17.44 -2.06 14.65
C GLY A 67 16.03 -1.77 15.21
N LEU A 68 15.08 -1.36 14.35
CA LEU A 68 13.71 -1.05 14.74
C LEU A 68 12.80 -2.26 14.56
N ARG A 69 11.78 -2.35 15.40
CA ARG A 69 10.81 -3.44 15.43
C ARG A 69 9.49 -3.00 14.82
N VAL A 70 8.87 -3.90 14.10
CA VAL A 70 7.54 -3.73 13.53
C VAL A 70 6.56 -4.66 14.26
N PRO A 71 5.48 -4.16 14.85
CA PRO A 71 4.97 -2.79 14.80
C PRO A 71 5.40 -1.89 15.98
N GLU A 72 6.24 -2.38 16.92
CA GLU A 72 6.47 -1.75 18.23
C GLU A 72 7.13 -0.37 18.14
N ASP A 73 8.02 -0.18 17.19
CA ASP A 73 8.77 1.07 17.03
C ASP A 73 8.28 1.85 15.80
N ILE A 74 7.82 1.15 14.77
CA ILE A 74 7.23 1.74 13.57
C ILE A 74 6.22 0.77 12.94
N SER A 75 5.06 1.27 12.55
CA SER A 75 4.05 0.51 11.83
C SER A 75 4.28 0.56 10.32
N ILE A 76 3.88 -0.50 9.62
CA ILE A 76 3.91 -0.53 8.15
C ILE A 76 2.63 -1.11 7.59
N VAL A 77 2.18 -0.56 6.46
CA VAL A 77 0.97 -0.98 5.75
C VAL A 77 1.28 -1.12 4.27
N GLY A 78 0.82 -2.20 3.68
CA GLY A 78 0.96 -2.51 2.25
C GLY A 78 -0.32 -2.30 1.46
N TYR A 79 -0.25 -2.69 0.20
CA TYR A 79 -1.34 -2.64 -0.76
C TYR A 79 -1.18 -3.78 -1.76
N ASP A 80 -2.27 -4.29 -2.32
CA ASP A 80 -2.49 -5.38 -3.27
C ASP A 80 -3.00 -6.68 -2.63
N GLY A 81 -2.51 -7.07 -1.45
CA GLY A 81 -2.90 -8.32 -0.80
C GLY A 81 -2.36 -9.55 -1.52
N VAL A 82 -1.12 -9.46 -2.04
CA VAL A 82 -0.46 -10.60 -2.71
C VAL A 82 -0.18 -11.74 -1.73
N GLU A 83 -0.02 -12.96 -2.22
CA GLU A 83 0.11 -14.16 -1.38
C GLU A 83 1.20 -14.04 -0.31
N ILE A 84 2.32 -13.38 -0.64
CA ILE A 84 3.42 -13.17 0.31
C ILE A 84 2.98 -12.41 1.57
N SER A 85 1.96 -11.55 1.49
CA SER A 85 1.47 -10.77 2.63
C SER A 85 0.94 -11.65 3.76
N ARG A 86 0.41 -12.83 3.43
CA ARG A 86 -0.10 -13.83 4.38
C ARG A 86 1.00 -14.74 4.95
N MET A 87 2.03 -14.98 4.15
CA MET A 87 3.15 -15.85 4.51
C MET A 87 4.23 -15.13 5.33
N PHE A 88 4.30 -13.81 5.20
CA PHE A 88 5.27 -12.96 5.88
C PHE A 88 5.09 -13.00 7.41
N ARG A 89 6.17 -12.78 8.15
CA ARG A 89 6.14 -12.70 9.63
C ARG A 89 6.88 -11.47 10.13
N PRO A 90 6.20 -10.59 10.86
CA PRO A 90 4.77 -10.60 11.23
C PRO A 90 3.84 -10.46 10.01
N MET A 91 2.65 -11.09 10.04
CA MET A 91 1.69 -11.02 8.92
C MET A 91 1.38 -9.57 8.55
N MET A 92 1.45 -9.26 7.27
CA MET A 92 1.26 -7.88 6.80
C MET A 92 -0.17 -7.38 6.99
N THR A 93 -0.31 -6.14 7.44
CA THR A 93 -1.54 -5.38 7.26
C THR A 93 -1.50 -4.78 5.86
N THR A 94 -2.46 -5.12 5.02
CA THR A 94 -2.52 -4.69 3.62
C THR A 94 -3.95 -4.57 3.12
N TYR A 95 -4.17 -3.74 2.11
CA TYR A 95 -5.44 -3.69 1.40
C TYR A 95 -5.45 -4.72 0.28
N ILE A 96 -6.35 -5.70 0.36
CA ILE A 96 -6.50 -6.76 -0.65
C ILE A 96 -7.40 -6.25 -1.77
N GLN A 97 -6.88 -6.22 -2.99
CA GLN A 97 -7.68 -5.99 -4.18
C GLN A 97 -8.41 -7.28 -4.60
N ASP A 98 -9.70 -7.20 -4.93
CA ASP A 98 -10.41 -8.32 -5.56
C ASP A 98 -10.04 -8.41 -7.05
N SER A 99 -8.82 -8.86 -7.30
CA SER A 99 -8.27 -9.02 -8.65
C SER A 99 -9.05 -10.00 -9.52
N LYS A 100 -9.72 -10.99 -8.91
CA LYS A 100 -10.58 -11.94 -9.62
C LYS A 100 -11.80 -11.24 -10.20
N THR A 101 -12.51 -10.46 -9.39
CA THR A 101 -13.67 -9.69 -9.85
C THR A 101 -13.26 -8.62 -10.84
N LEU A 102 -12.13 -7.92 -10.60
CA LEU A 102 -11.57 -6.93 -11.53
C LEU A 102 -11.30 -7.55 -12.91
N GLY A 103 -10.58 -8.68 -12.94
CA GLY A 103 -10.28 -9.38 -14.18
C GLY A 103 -11.53 -9.88 -14.90
N THR A 104 -12.48 -10.45 -14.16
CA THR A 104 -13.76 -10.94 -14.72
C THR A 104 -14.55 -9.80 -15.36
N LYS A 105 -14.70 -8.66 -14.64
CA LYS A 105 -15.42 -7.49 -15.16
C LYS A 105 -14.73 -6.87 -16.38
N ALA A 106 -13.41 -6.74 -16.34
CA ALA A 106 -12.64 -6.25 -17.48
C ALA A 106 -12.83 -7.12 -18.72
N ALA A 107 -12.75 -8.45 -18.58
CA ALA A 107 -12.97 -9.40 -19.67
C ALA A 107 -14.39 -9.32 -20.23
N GLN A 108 -15.42 -9.25 -19.37
CA GLN A 108 -16.82 -9.08 -19.79
C GLN A 108 -17.00 -7.81 -20.64
N LEU A 109 -16.54 -6.66 -20.16
CA LEU A 109 -16.65 -5.40 -20.88
C LEU A 109 -15.89 -5.43 -22.22
N LEU A 110 -14.75 -6.10 -22.26
CA LEU A 110 -13.99 -6.25 -23.51
C LEU A 110 -14.75 -7.09 -24.53
N ILE A 111 -15.34 -8.21 -24.11
CA ILE A 111 -16.14 -9.08 -24.97
C ILE A 111 -17.34 -8.33 -25.52
N GLU A 112 -18.12 -7.66 -24.65
CA GLU A 112 -19.27 -6.84 -25.07
C GLU A 112 -18.87 -5.78 -26.10
N ARG A 113 -17.74 -5.12 -25.91
CA ARG A 113 -17.22 -4.13 -26.85
C ARG A 113 -16.83 -4.74 -28.22
N ILE A 114 -16.33 -5.97 -28.22
CA ILE A 114 -15.95 -6.68 -29.46
C ILE A 114 -17.18 -7.17 -30.22
N GLU A 115 -18.15 -7.75 -29.50
CA GLU A 115 -19.33 -8.35 -30.11
C GLU A 115 -20.35 -7.30 -30.58
N GLU A 116 -20.55 -6.24 -29.80
CA GLU A 116 -21.54 -5.19 -30.09
C GLU A 116 -20.93 -3.77 -30.05
N PRO A 117 -19.94 -3.46 -30.89
CA PRO A 117 -19.17 -2.21 -30.77
C PRO A 117 -20.02 -0.93 -30.97
N LYS A 118 -21.15 -1.03 -31.70
CA LYS A 118 -22.05 0.11 -31.93
C LYS A 118 -23.01 0.37 -30.78
N LEU A 119 -23.27 -0.62 -29.94
CA LEU A 119 -24.17 -0.53 -28.78
C LEU A 119 -23.38 -0.39 -27.47
N PHE A 120 -22.05 -0.59 -27.50
CA PHE A 120 -21.23 -0.52 -26.31
C PHE A 120 -21.15 0.91 -25.75
N ILE A 121 -21.57 1.07 -24.51
CA ILE A 121 -21.44 2.31 -23.75
C ILE A 121 -20.27 2.14 -22.76
N PRO A 122 -19.23 2.99 -22.81
CA PRO A 122 -18.14 2.94 -21.83
C PRO A 122 -18.65 3.06 -20.39
N GLN A 123 -18.20 2.18 -19.53
CA GLN A 123 -18.60 2.12 -18.14
C GLN A 123 -17.37 2.27 -17.23
N GLN A 124 -17.57 2.87 -16.08
CA GLN A 124 -16.59 2.84 -14.99
C GLN A 124 -17.16 1.95 -13.88
N ILE A 125 -16.51 0.80 -13.65
CA ILE A 125 -16.88 -0.14 -12.60
C ILE A 125 -15.87 -0.03 -11.47
N SER A 126 -16.36 0.25 -10.27
CA SER A 126 -15.54 0.22 -9.05
C SER A 126 -15.72 -1.14 -8.36
N VAL A 127 -14.62 -1.81 -8.09
CA VAL A 127 -14.60 -3.07 -7.33
C VAL A 127 -13.98 -2.78 -5.98
N GLN A 128 -14.71 -3.09 -4.92
CA GLN A 128 -14.26 -2.87 -3.56
C GLN A 128 -13.40 -4.04 -3.10
N GLY A 129 -12.23 -3.73 -2.53
CA GLY A 129 -11.41 -4.70 -1.82
C GLY A 129 -11.64 -4.65 -0.30
N GLU A 130 -10.79 -5.30 0.45
CA GLU A 130 -10.87 -5.40 1.90
C GLU A 130 -9.53 -5.21 2.58
N ILE A 131 -9.55 -4.82 3.86
CA ILE A 131 -8.32 -4.71 4.66
C ILE A 131 -8.04 -6.06 5.32
N GLN A 132 -6.90 -6.68 4.98
CA GLN A 132 -6.31 -7.76 5.75
C GLN A 132 -5.68 -7.15 7.01
N LYS A 133 -6.28 -7.41 8.16
CA LYS A 133 -5.68 -7.04 9.45
C LYS A 133 -4.56 -8.02 9.77
N GLY A 134 -3.34 -7.55 9.67
CA GLY A 134 -2.14 -8.28 10.03
C GLY A 134 -1.59 -7.85 11.39
N MET A 135 -0.29 -8.03 11.55
CA MET A 135 0.45 -7.76 12.79
C MET A 135 1.48 -6.63 12.61
N THR A 136 1.47 -5.94 11.47
CA THR A 136 2.44 -4.88 11.15
C THR A 136 1.93 -3.48 11.47
N LEU A 137 0.75 -3.37 12.07
CA LEU A 137 0.12 -2.09 12.46
C LEU A 137 -0.27 -2.12 13.93
N ALA A 138 0.11 -1.09 14.67
CA ALA A 138 -0.26 -0.84 16.06
C ALA A 138 -0.63 0.63 16.27
N GLU A 139 -1.23 0.93 17.42
CA GLU A 139 -1.46 2.31 17.84
C GLU A 139 -0.13 3.06 17.98
N ALA A 140 -0.10 4.30 17.49
CA ALA A 140 1.07 5.16 17.61
C ALA A 140 1.37 5.43 19.11
N LYS A 141 2.62 5.25 19.50
CA LYS A 141 3.06 5.68 20.83
C LYS A 141 3.04 7.21 20.88
N LYS A 142 2.38 7.75 21.87
CA LYS A 142 2.36 9.20 22.16
C LYS A 142 3.70 9.67 22.67
#